data_da246b62a7fef166bcae5fddd2f64da6
#
_entry.id   da246b62a7fef166bcae5fddd2f64da6
#
_cell.length_a   1.000
_cell.length_b   1.000
_cell.length_c   1.000
_cell.angle_alpha   90.00
_cell.angle_beta   90.00
_cell.angle_gamma   90.00
#
_symmetry.space_group_name_H-M   'P 1'
#
loop_
_entity.id
_entity.type
_entity.pdbx_description
1 polymer ?
#
loop_
_entity_poly.entity_id
_entity_poly.type
_entity_poly.pdbx_seq_one_letter_code
_entity_poly.pdbx_strand_id
1 'polypeptide(L)'
;MLGRIFTVGGYTLLSRLTGFARDIMLAAILGAGPVADAFFVALRLPNHFRAIFAEGAFNAAFVPAYAHLHGKGEASAKLFADRIFTLLFAAQVVLLVVAWVFMPEVIAVLAPGFKDDPVRGELAISLTRITFPYLLLITMVTLYGGMLNVMHRFASYAAAPIFLNLSMMATLALAAFFPGAGYAAAWGVLLAGVLEYLLLAGDAARTGILPKFAPLKFDEDVRAFFRALGPATIGSMGTQIALFADTIIATFLPAGALSALYYADRLNQLPIGVIGIAIGTVLLPEMSRRLTANDVTGASAAQRRAFEFSLLFSVPFVAAFLTVPDVIMRAMFARGAFSKADAAAAGATLAAYAIGLVPFVTIRSAVATFYARQDTATPMKAALTGIAVNVALKVALMGALAQIGLALATAVGAWVNLLLVLFFAVRAGYLEFDRAWIASLAKFAAAGVLLAAALWATSHFANLYFARMQTFRDETTLLLLIAAGAFAYGVLILVLFGRGWLFTLVRDRTPKS
;
A
#
# COMPACT_ATOMS: atom_id res chain seq x y z
N MET A 1 16.61 -5.41 21.49
CA MET A 1 15.29 -5.22 20.85
C MET A 1 15.17 -3.88 20.13
N LEU A 2 15.40 -2.73 20.78
CA LEU A 2 15.32 -1.39 20.19
C LEU A 2 16.17 -1.23 18.91
N GLY A 3 17.43 -1.65 18.88
CA GLY A 3 18.28 -1.53 17.68
C GLY A 3 17.70 -2.25 16.46
N ARG A 4 17.05 -3.41 16.63
CA ARG A 4 16.39 -4.13 15.54
C ARG A 4 15.16 -3.40 15.00
N ILE A 5 14.40 -2.75 15.88
CA ILE A 5 13.25 -1.92 15.50
C ILE A 5 13.71 -0.70 14.70
N PHE A 6 14.79 -0.03 15.14
CA PHE A 6 15.39 1.09 14.41
C PHE A 6 15.95 0.67 13.05
N THR A 7 16.58 -0.51 12.95
CA THR A 7 17.09 -1.03 11.67
C THR A 7 15.95 -1.27 10.68
N VAL A 8 14.91 -2.01 11.06
CA VAL A 8 13.77 -2.30 10.17
C VAL A 8 13.00 -1.01 9.84
N GLY A 9 12.75 -0.16 10.83
CA GLY A 9 12.08 1.13 10.63
C GLY A 9 12.86 2.06 9.71
N GLY A 10 14.19 2.15 9.88
CA GLY A 10 15.07 2.95 9.04
C GLY A 10 15.09 2.49 7.58
N TYR A 11 15.23 1.19 7.33
CA TYR A 11 15.15 0.64 5.96
C TYR A 11 13.76 0.83 5.35
N THR A 12 12.70 0.68 6.12
CA THR A 12 11.34 0.94 5.64
C THR A 12 11.14 2.39 5.24
N LEU A 13 11.62 3.34 6.04
CA LEU A 13 11.56 4.76 5.71
C LEU A 13 12.38 5.08 4.46
N LEU A 14 13.61 4.57 4.37
CA LEU A 14 14.49 4.75 3.21
C LEU A 14 13.86 4.15 1.94
N SER A 15 13.25 2.97 2.04
CA SER A 15 12.51 2.35 0.93
C SER A 15 11.34 3.22 0.47
N ARG A 16 10.60 3.86 1.38
CA ARG A 16 9.51 4.77 1.02
C ARG A 16 9.99 6.03 0.33
N LEU A 17 11.08 6.62 0.83
CA LEU A 17 11.69 7.82 0.21
C LEU A 17 12.23 7.51 -1.19
N THR A 18 12.99 6.42 -1.33
CA THR A 18 13.53 5.99 -2.64
C THR A 18 12.40 5.57 -3.59
N GLY A 19 11.33 4.94 -3.07
CA GLY A 19 10.15 4.59 -3.86
C GLY A 19 9.42 5.81 -4.40
N PHE A 20 9.30 6.85 -3.60
CA PHE A 20 8.70 8.11 -4.04
C PHE A 20 9.57 8.84 -5.08
N ALA A 21 10.89 8.88 -4.87
CA ALA A 21 11.83 9.43 -5.85
C ALA A 21 11.76 8.67 -7.19
N ARG A 22 11.68 7.32 -7.15
CA ARG A 22 11.44 6.49 -8.34
C ARG A 22 10.13 6.86 -9.06
N ASP A 23 9.04 7.07 -8.33
CA ASP A 23 7.74 7.39 -8.92
C ASP A 23 7.75 8.77 -9.59
N ILE A 24 8.47 9.75 -9.02
CA ILE A 24 8.73 11.05 -9.67
C ILE A 24 9.52 10.86 -10.98
N MET A 25 10.54 10.01 -10.97
CA MET A 25 11.35 9.74 -12.15
C MET A 25 10.58 8.96 -13.22
N LEU A 26 9.74 8.00 -12.81
CA LEU A 26 8.80 7.31 -13.71
C LEU A 26 7.87 8.30 -14.40
N ALA A 27 7.25 9.21 -13.65
CA ALA A 27 6.40 10.25 -14.23
C ALA A 27 7.16 11.13 -15.23
N ALA A 28 8.36 11.59 -14.86
CA ALA A 28 9.17 12.45 -15.71
C ALA A 28 9.60 11.79 -17.02
N ILE A 29 9.80 10.48 -17.05
CA ILE A 29 10.34 9.75 -18.21
C ILE A 29 9.25 9.06 -19.01
N LEU A 30 8.27 8.40 -18.36
CA LEU A 30 7.17 7.70 -19.03
C LEU A 30 5.95 8.59 -19.29
N GLY A 31 5.75 9.61 -18.46
CA GLY A 31 4.54 10.43 -18.51
C GLY A 31 3.29 9.69 -18.04
N ALA A 32 2.13 10.10 -18.59
CA ALA A 32 0.86 9.39 -18.48
C ALA A 32 0.34 9.09 -19.88
N GLY A 33 0.35 7.83 -20.29
CA GLY A 33 -0.04 7.45 -21.65
C GLY A 33 0.11 5.95 -21.90
N PRO A 34 0.04 5.49 -23.15
CA PRO A 34 0.03 4.06 -23.50
C PRO A 34 1.22 3.29 -22.94
N VAL A 35 2.41 3.86 -22.97
CA VAL A 35 3.65 3.22 -22.47
C VAL A 35 3.61 3.06 -20.95
N ALA A 36 3.19 4.10 -20.23
CA ALA A 36 3.09 4.07 -18.77
C ALA A 36 1.97 3.11 -18.34
N ASP A 37 0.81 3.13 -19.00
CA ASP A 37 -0.31 2.22 -18.72
C ASP A 37 0.10 0.75 -18.92
N ALA A 38 0.76 0.42 -20.04
CA ALA A 38 1.27 -0.92 -20.31
C ALA A 38 2.32 -1.36 -19.28
N PHE A 39 3.22 -0.46 -18.90
CA PHE A 39 4.21 -0.73 -17.86
C PHE A 39 3.57 -0.98 -16.48
N PHE A 40 2.55 -0.20 -16.09
CA PHE A 40 1.88 -0.42 -14.81
C PHE A 40 1.11 -1.74 -14.77
N VAL A 41 0.52 -2.20 -15.89
CA VAL A 41 -0.03 -3.55 -15.99
C VAL A 41 1.08 -4.60 -15.82
N ALA A 42 2.20 -4.43 -16.55
CA ALA A 42 3.35 -5.34 -16.46
C ALA A 42 3.98 -5.40 -15.07
N LEU A 43 3.98 -4.30 -14.32
CA LEU A 43 4.48 -4.21 -12.95
C LEU A 43 3.50 -4.82 -11.93
N ARG A 44 2.19 -4.59 -12.11
CA ARG A 44 1.15 -5.09 -11.20
C ARG A 44 1.04 -6.59 -11.21
N LEU A 45 1.19 -7.23 -12.37
CA LEU A 45 1.01 -8.66 -12.52
C LEU A 45 1.93 -9.49 -11.62
N PRO A 46 3.27 -9.36 -11.71
CA PRO A 46 4.17 -10.07 -10.79
C PRO A 46 3.92 -9.70 -9.32
N ASN A 47 3.53 -8.46 -9.02
CA ASN A 47 3.23 -8.02 -7.66
C ASN A 47 1.99 -8.68 -7.06
N HIS A 48 0.94 -8.91 -7.85
CA HIS A 48 -0.24 -9.64 -7.39
C HIS A 48 0.09 -11.09 -7.08
N PHE A 49 0.82 -11.76 -7.97
CA PHE A 49 1.28 -13.13 -7.71
C PHE A 49 2.21 -13.21 -6.50
N ARG A 50 3.11 -12.23 -6.34
CA ARG A 50 3.97 -12.11 -5.17
C ARG A 50 3.17 -12.00 -3.87
N ALA A 51 2.15 -11.16 -3.84
CA ALA A 51 1.32 -10.96 -2.65
C ALA A 51 0.53 -12.22 -2.27
N ILE A 52 0.08 -13.00 -3.26
CA ILE A 52 -0.61 -14.28 -3.02
C ILE A 52 0.37 -15.35 -2.52
N PHE A 53 1.46 -15.57 -3.26
CA PHE A 53 2.30 -16.75 -3.08
C PHE A 53 3.54 -16.52 -2.22
N ALA A 54 4.05 -15.30 -2.14
CA ALA A 54 5.33 -15.03 -1.54
C ALA A 54 5.27 -14.25 -0.21
N GLU A 55 4.26 -13.44 0.07
CA GLU A 55 4.29 -12.59 1.28
C GLU A 55 3.36 -13.05 2.40
N GLY A 56 2.06 -13.10 2.16
CA GLY A 56 1.07 -13.33 3.22
C GLY A 56 0.99 -14.79 3.66
N ALA A 57 0.42 -15.62 2.79
CA ALA A 57 0.12 -17.02 3.08
C ALA A 57 1.39 -17.87 3.27
N PHE A 58 2.41 -17.62 2.43
CA PHE A 58 3.66 -18.36 2.51
C PHE A 58 4.37 -18.13 3.86
N ASN A 59 4.58 -16.89 4.25
CA ASN A 59 5.25 -16.59 5.53
C ASN A 59 4.46 -17.08 6.74
N ALA A 60 3.13 -17.02 6.69
CA ALA A 60 2.28 -17.54 7.76
C ALA A 60 2.40 -19.06 7.93
N ALA A 61 2.64 -19.80 6.85
CA ALA A 61 2.84 -21.25 6.89
C ALA A 61 4.31 -21.65 7.11
N PHE A 62 5.24 -20.99 6.40
CA PHE A 62 6.64 -21.39 6.36
C PHE A 62 7.41 -21.01 7.62
N VAL A 63 7.28 -19.77 8.11
CA VAL A 63 8.09 -19.27 9.24
C VAL A 63 7.87 -20.09 10.51
N PRO A 64 6.63 -20.41 10.95
CA PRO A 64 6.41 -21.27 12.12
C PRO A 64 6.93 -22.69 11.93
N ALA A 65 6.74 -23.29 10.73
CA ALA A 65 7.21 -24.63 10.42
C ALA A 65 8.74 -24.71 10.47
N TYR A 66 9.42 -23.76 9.83
CA TYR A 66 10.87 -23.69 9.85
C TYR A 66 11.43 -23.43 11.26
N ALA A 67 10.81 -22.52 12.03
CA ALA A 67 11.21 -22.24 13.41
C ALA A 67 11.06 -23.47 14.32
N HIS A 68 9.95 -24.23 14.17
CA HIS A 68 9.74 -25.48 14.90
C HIS A 68 10.81 -26.53 14.60
N LEU A 69 11.13 -26.72 13.33
CA LEU A 69 12.16 -27.67 12.90
C LEU A 69 13.56 -27.22 13.30
N HIS A 70 13.83 -25.91 13.26
CA HIS A 70 15.10 -25.35 13.74
C HIS A 70 15.31 -25.61 15.24
N GLY A 71 14.23 -25.55 16.02
CA GLY A 71 14.25 -25.94 17.45
C GLY A 71 14.50 -27.42 17.68
N LYS A 72 14.18 -28.30 16.72
CA LYS A 72 14.48 -29.74 16.78
C LYS A 72 15.92 -30.08 16.33
N GLY A 73 16.53 -29.23 15.51
CA GLY A 73 17.89 -29.41 15.02
C GLY A 73 18.12 -28.79 13.65
N GLU A 74 19.31 -28.23 13.43
CA GLU A 74 19.67 -27.53 12.20
C GLU A 74 19.57 -28.41 10.94
N ALA A 75 19.90 -29.71 11.05
CA ALA A 75 19.84 -30.65 9.92
C ALA A 75 18.40 -30.86 9.43
N SER A 76 17.43 -30.96 10.34
CA SER A 76 16.01 -31.12 10.01
C SER A 76 15.45 -29.86 9.34
N ALA A 77 15.75 -28.69 9.93
CA ALA A 77 15.35 -27.41 9.36
C ALA A 77 15.95 -27.19 7.97
N LYS A 78 17.22 -27.54 7.79
CA LYS A 78 17.90 -27.41 6.51
C LYS A 78 17.28 -28.31 5.45
N LEU A 79 17.04 -29.59 5.76
CA LEU A 79 16.41 -30.52 4.83
C LEU A 79 15.00 -30.06 4.41
N PHE A 80 14.22 -29.56 5.35
CA PHE A 80 12.90 -28.97 5.06
C PHE A 80 13.03 -27.76 4.12
N ALA A 81 13.95 -26.82 4.44
CA ALA A 81 14.18 -25.66 3.60
C ALA A 81 14.65 -26.03 2.18
N ASP A 82 15.56 -27.01 2.05
CA ASP A 82 16.06 -27.51 0.78
C ASP A 82 14.91 -28.09 -0.08
N ARG A 83 13.98 -28.83 0.52
CA ARG A 83 12.81 -29.39 -0.17
C ARG A 83 11.81 -28.31 -0.57
N ILE A 84 11.49 -27.39 0.34
CA ILE A 84 10.59 -26.26 0.01
C ILE A 84 11.20 -25.39 -1.07
N PHE A 85 12.51 -25.10 -1.01
CA PHE A 85 13.23 -24.38 -2.07
C PHE A 85 13.08 -25.08 -3.42
N THR A 86 13.34 -26.39 -3.47
CA THR A 86 13.25 -27.17 -4.73
C THR A 86 11.83 -27.18 -5.29
N LEU A 87 10.82 -27.37 -4.44
CA LEU A 87 9.41 -27.36 -4.84
C LEU A 87 8.97 -25.99 -5.36
N LEU A 88 9.30 -24.91 -4.62
CA LEU A 88 8.98 -23.55 -5.05
C LEU A 88 9.69 -23.18 -6.34
N PHE A 89 10.99 -23.48 -6.44
CA PHE A 89 11.77 -23.18 -7.64
C PHE A 89 11.19 -23.90 -8.85
N ALA A 90 10.91 -25.21 -8.74
CA ALA A 90 10.30 -25.99 -9.82
C ALA A 90 8.92 -25.44 -10.21
N ALA A 91 8.06 -25.15 -9.22
CA ALA A 91 6.73 -24.59 -9.48
C ALA A 91 6.80 -23.22 -10.17
N GLN A 92 7.72 -22.34 -9.72
CA GLN A 92 7.91 -21.03 -10.30
C GLN A 92 8.52 -21.09 -11.72
N VAL A 93 9.43 -22.02 -11.98
CA VAL A 93 9.96 -22.24 -13.34
C VAL A 93 8.85 -22.72 -14.28
N VAL A 94 8.02 -23.67 -13.85
CA VAL A 94 6.87 -24.12 -14.65
C VAL A 94 5.90 -22.97 -14.90
N LEU A 95 5.54 -22.20 -13.86
CA LEU A 95 4.67 -21.03 -13.99
C LEU A 95 5.27 -19.99 -14.94
N LEU A 96 6.58 -19.72 -14.83
CA LEU A 96 7.29 -18.78 -15.69
C LEU A 96 7.25 -19.22 -17.16
N VAL A 97 7.58 -20.49 -17.44
CA VAL A 97 7.58 -21.03 -18.81
C VAL A 97 6.17 -20.98 -19.40
N VAL A 98 5.17 -21.45 -18.66
CA VAL A 98 3.77 -21.42 -19.11
C VAL A 98 3.30 -19.99 -19.37
N ALA A 99 3.51 -19.09 -18.41
CA ALA A 99 3.11 -17.68 -18.57
C ALA A 99 3.86 -17.00 -19.72
N TRP A 100 5.14 -17.30 -19.92
CA TRP A 100 5.95 -16.69 -20.97
C TRP A 100 5.51 -17.14 -22.38
N VAL A 101 5.15 -18.41 -22.54
CA VAL A 101 4.62 -18.98 -23.79
C VAL A 101 3.23 -18.42 -24.07
N PHE A 102 2.34 -18.42 -23.07
CA PHE A 102 0.95 -17.97 -23.16
C PHE A 102 0.77 -16.51 -22.71
N MET A 103 1.80 -15.66 -22.83
CA MET A 103 1.72 -14.27 -22.38
C MET A 103 0.62 -13.45 -23.07
N PRO A 104 0.35 -13.60 -24.39
CA PRO A 104 -0.77 -12.93 -25.02
C PRO A 104 -2.13 -13.26 -24.35
N GLU A 105 -2.36 -14.54 -24.05
CA GLU A 105 -3.58 -15.02 -23.40
C GLU A 105 -3.67 -14.54 -21.95
N VAL A 106 -2.54 -14.54 -21.24
CA VAL A 106 -2.45 -14.01 -19.88
C VAL A 106 -2.83 -12.51 -19.87
N ILE A 107 -2.30 -11.72 -20.79
CA ILE A 107 -2.64 -10.30 -20.90
C ILE A 107 -4.07 -10.12 -21.38
N ALA A 108 -4.59 -10.94 -22.29
CA ALA A 108 -5.98 -10.88 -22.72
C ALA A 108 -6.97 -11.12 -21.57
N VAL A 109 -6.61 -11.92 -20.57
CA VAL A 109 -7.43 -12.14 -19.36
C VAL A 109 -7.27 -11.02 -18.34
N LEU A 110 -6.06 -10.51 -18.15
CA LEU A 110 -5.73 -9.58 -17.07
C LEU A 110 -5.82 -8.11 -17.47
N ALA A 111 -5.74 -7.83 -18.76
CA ALA A 111 -5.90 -6.50 -19.34
C ALA A 111 -6.81 -6.55 -20.59
N PRO A 112 -8.05 -7.06 -20.46
CA PRO A 112 -8.93 -7.26 -21.61
C PRO A 112 -9.29 -5.96 -22.33
N GLY A 113 -9.29 -4.82 -21.62
CA GLY A 113 -9.51 -3.51 -22.21
C GLY A 113 -8.41 -3.03 -23.16
N PHE A 114 -7.24 -3.69 -23.16
CA PHE A 114 -6.17 -3.40 -24.13
C PHE A 114 -6.34 -4.13 -25.46
N LYS A 115 -7.35 -5.01 -25.59
CA LYS A 115 -7.62 -5.74 -26.83
C LYS A 115 -7.91 -4.81 -28.02
N ASP A 116 -8.61 -3.71 -27.75
CA ASP A 116 -8.99 -2.73 -28.76
C ASP A 116 -7.93 -1.62 -28.96
N ASP A 117 -6.80 -1.72 -28.23
CA ASP A 117 -5.65 -0.80 -28.34
C ASP A 117 -4.38 -1.63 -28.56
N PRO A 118 -4.01 -1.91 -29.82
CA PRO A 118 -2.85 -2.72 -30.15
C PRO A 118 -1.55 -2.22 -29.53
N VAL A 119 -1.37 -0.92 -29.43
CA VAL A 119 -0.16 -0.30 -28.86
C VAL A 119 0.00 -0.66 -27.39
N ARG A 120 -1.06 -0.49 -26.59
CA ARG A 120 -1.02 -0.86 -25.17
C ARG A 120 -0.92 -2.37 -24.99
N GLY A 121 -1.63 -3.15 -25.80
CA GLY A 121 -1.62 -4.61 -25.74
C GLY A 121 -0.24 -5.22 -26.04
N GLU A 122 0.38 -4.86 -27.16
CA GLU A 122 1.70 -5.34 -27.54
C GLU A 122 2.80 -4.93 -26.54
N LEU A 123 2.75 -3.68 -26.08
CA LEU A 123 3.66 -3.20 -25.04
C LEU A 123 3.46 -3.97 -23.73
N ALA A 124 2.22 -4.18 -23.28
CA ALA A 124 1.94 -4.93 -22.06
C ALA A 124 2.48 -6.36 -22.14
N ILE A 125 2.30 -7.06 -23.27
CA ILE A 125 2.86 -8.39 -23.51
C ILE A 125 4.38 -8.37 -23.43
N SER A 126 5.02 -7.46 -24.18
CA SER A 126 6.48 -7.36 -24.25
C SER A 126 7.11 -7.00 -22.92
N LEU A 127 6.56 -5.99 -22.22
CA LEU A 127 7.06 -5.55 -20.93
C LEU A 127 6.82 -6.58 -19.83
N THR A 128 5.68 -7.30 -19.87
CA THR A 128 5.39 -8.36 -18.90
C THR A 128 6.31 -9.55 -19.06
N ARG A 129 6.67 -9.93 -20.29
CA ARG A 129 7.69 -10.97 -20.52
C ARG A 129 9.03 -10.66 -19.86
N ILE A 130 9.40 -9.37 -19.77
CA ILE A 130 10.63 -8.92 -19.10
C ILE A 130 10.44 -8.88 -17.57
N THR A 131 9.30 -8.40 -17.09
CA THR A 131 9.08 -8.26 -15.64
C THR A 131 8.69 -9.57 -14.96
N PHE A 132 8.07 -10.51 -15.65
CA PHE A 132 7.53 -11.73 -15.05
C PHE A 132 8.58 -12.63 -14.37
N PRO A 133 9.82 -12.79 -14.88
CA PRO A 133 10.87 -13.53 -14.19
C PRO A 133 11.22 -12.98 -12.80
N TYR A 134 10.92 -11.71 -12.52
CA TYR A 134 11.03 -11.13 -11.18
C TYR A 134 10.25 -11.95 -10.14
N LEU A 135 9.12 -12.57 -10.53
CA LEU A 135 8.33 -13.39 -9.63
C LEU A 135 9.09 -14.59 -9.07
N LEU A 136 9.88 -15.28 -9.91
CA LEU A 136 10.76 -16.38 -9.47
C LEU A 136 11.75 -15.87 -8.41
N LEU A 137 12.43 -14.78 -8.73
CA LEU A 137 13.48 -14.21 -7.89
C LEU A 137 12.92 -13.74 -6.54
N ILE A 138 11.83 -12.99 -6.54
CA ILE A 138 11.22 -12.48 -5.31
C ILE A 138 10.61 -13.60 -4.43
N THR A 139 10.16 -14.70 -5.02
CA THR A 139 9.71 -15.86 -4.27
C THR A 139 10.88 -16.50 -3.50
N MET A 140 12.05 -16.60 -4.14
CA MET A 140 13.27 -17.07 -3.45
C MET A 140 13.74 -16.10 -2.39
N VAL A 141 13.67 -14.80 -2.65
CA VAL A 141 13.95 -13.72 -1.68
C VAL A 141 13.05 -13.87 -0.44
N THR A 142 11.76 -14.18 -0.63
CA THR A 142 10.82 -14.37 0.48
C THR A 142 11.17 -15.61 1.30
N LEU A 143 11.53 -16.71 0.67
CA LEU A 143 11.98 -17.92 1.37
C LEU A 143 13.21 -17.63 2.23
N TYR A 144 14.24 -17.02 1.65
CA TYR A 144 15.46 -16.65 2.38
C TYR A 144 15.18 -15.64 3.50
N GLY A 145 14.33 -14.65 3.23
CA GLY A 145 13.86 -13.69 4.22
C GLY A 145 13.15 -14.35 5.41
N GLY A 146 12.29 -15.33 5.15
CA GLY A 146 11.63 -16.13 6.18
C GLY A 146 12.63 -16.90 7.06
N MET A 147 13.62 -17.55 6.45
CA MET A 147 14.67 -18.26 7.16
C MET A 147 15.54 -17.30 8.00
N LEU A 148 16.00 -16.21 7.42
CA LEU A 148 16.80 -15.18 8.09
C LEU A 148 16.06 -14.52 9.26
N ASN A 149 14.74 -14.31 9.12
CA ASN A 149 13.90 -13.78 10.20
C ASN A 149 13.87 -14.72 11.42
N VAL A 150 13.78 -16.04 11.21
CA VAL A 150 13.89 -17.03 12.29
C VAL A 150 15.26 -16.95 12.99
N MET A 151 16.31 -16.68 12.23
CA MET A 151 17.67 -16.44 12.74
C MET A 151 17.86 -15.03 13.34
N HIS A 152 16.78 -14.25 13.48
CA HIS A 152 16.81 -12.86 13.95
C HIS A 152 17.65 -11.88 13.10
N ARG A 153 17.82 -12.17 11.82
CA ARG A 153 18.52 -11.32 10.83
C ARG A 153 17.51 -10.65 9.91
N PHE A 154 17.11 -9.44 10.29
CA PHE A 154 16.03 -8.71 9.60
C PHE A 154 16.55 -7.70 8.56
N ALA A 155 17.83 -7.33 8.62
CA ALA A 155 18.38 -6.20 7.88
C ALA A 155 18.30 -6.39 6.35
N SER A 156 18.78 -7.53 5.84
CA SER A 156 18.82 -7.84 4.41
C SER A 156 17.44 -7.86 3.78
N TYR A 157 16.46 -8.51 4.46
CA TYR A 157 15.09 -8.57 3.98
C TYR A 157 14.40 -7.20 4.00
N ALA A 158 14.64 -6.40 5.05
CA ALA A 158 14.11 -5.04 5.14
C ALA A 158 14.74 -4.07 4.12
N ALA A 159 15.99 -4.32 3.69
CA ALA A 159 16.69 -3.51 2.70
C ALA A 159 16.29 -3.86 1.25
N ALA A 160 15.80 -5.08 0.99
CA ALA A 160 15.52 -5.57 -0.36
C ALA A 160 14.66 -4.59 -1.21
N PRO A 161 13.55 -4.01 -0.73
CA PRO A 161 12.76 -3.09 -1.55
C PRO A 161 13.48 -1.82 -2.00
N ILE A 162 14.60 -1.45 -1.35
CA ILE A 162 15.42 -0.30 -1.77
C ILE A 162 16.08 -0.61 -3.12
N PHE A 163 16.52 -1.86 -3.33
CA PHE A 163 17.11 -2.29 -4.59
C PHE A 163 16.12 -2.20 -5.75
N LEU A 164 14.83 -2.51 -5.53
CA LEU A 164 13.79 -2.30 -6.56
C LEU A 164 13.77 -0.83 -7.01
N ASN A 165 13.78 0.08 -6.05
CA ASN A 165 13.70 1.50 -6.37
C ASN A 165 14.97 1.99 -7.07
N LEU A 166 16.14 1.65 -6.54
CA LEU A 166 17.42 2.09 -7.11
C LEU A 166 17.70 1.51 -8.48
N SER A 167 17.40 0.21 -8.69
CA SER A 167 17.57 -0.45 -10.00
C SER A 167 16.69 0.19 -11.07
N MET A 168 15.41 0.44 -10.75
CA MET A 168 14.52 1.13 -11.69
C MET A 168 14.99 2.56 -11.98
N MET A 169 15.45 3.29 -10.97
CA MET A 169 16.00 4.64 -11.19
C MET A 169 17.26 4.60 -12.05
N ALA A 170 18.14 3.63 -11.83
CA ALA A 170 19.38 3.47 -12.63
C ALA A 170 19.07 3.15 -14.10
N THR A 171 18.16 2.19 -14.36
CA THR A 171 17.79 1.85 -15.75
C THR A 171 17.01 2.96 -16.43
N LEU A 172 16.14 3.67 -15.71
CA LEU A 172 15.45 4.85 -16.25
C LEU A 172 16.41 6.01 -16.58
N ALA A 173 17.46 6.23 -15.76
CA ALA A 173 18.50 7.19 -16.09
C ALA A 173 19.26 6.84 -17.38
N LEU A 174 19.28 5.56 -17.71
CA LEU A 174 19.89 4.99 -18.93
C LEU A 174 18.86 4.69 -20.03
N ALA A 175 17.66 5.28 -19.97
CA ALA A 175 16.56 4.96 -20.88
C ALA A 175 16.92 5.13 -22.38
N ALA A 176 17.87 5.99 -22.70
CA ALA A 176 18.34 6.19 -24.07
C ALA A 176 19.05 4.95 -24.68
N PHE A 177 19.50 4.01 -23.84
CA PHE A 177 20.14 2.77 -24.28
C PHE A 177 19.15 1.61 -24.51
N PHE A 178 17.86 1.84 -24.22
CA PHE A 178 16.80 0.85 -24.40
C PHE A 178 15.90 1.22 -25.59
N PRO A 179 15.16 0.26 -26.15
CA PRO A 179 14.22 0.52 -27.25
C PRO A 179 13.13 1.54 -26.92
N GLY A 180 12.95 1.85 -25.64
CA GLY A 180 12.01 2.84 -25.13
C GLY A 180 11.99 2.85 -23.59
N ALA A 181 11.43 3.91 -23.03
CA ALA A 181 11.40 4.13 -21.57
C ALA A 181 10.67 3.02 -20.79
N GLY A 182 9.60 2.44 -21.35
CA GLY A 182 8.90 1.29 -20.77
C GLY A 182 9.79 0.07 -20.62
N TYR A 183 10.66 -0.19 -21.61
CA TYR A 183 11.64 -1.28 -21.55
C TYR A 183 12.70 -1.03 -20.48
N ALA A 184 13.21 0.20 -20.37
CA ALA A 184 14.15 0.56 -19.33
C ALA A 184 13.55 0.29 -17.94
N ALA A 185 12.30 0.70 -17.69
CA ALA A 185 11.59 0.44 -16.45
C ALA A 185 11.40 -1.07 -16.19
N ALA A 186 11.02 -1.85 -17.20
CA ALA A 186 10.82 -3.29 -17.08
C ALA A 186 12.13 -4.05 -16.77
N TRP A 187 13.23 -3.71 -17.44
CA TRP A 187 14.56 -4.26 -17.12
C TRP A 187 15.03 -3.85 -15.74
N GLY A 188 14.66 -2.65 -15.26
CA GLY A 188 14.93 -2.21 -13.89
C GLY A 188 14.26 -3.10 -12.84
N VAL A 189 13.03 -3.56 -13.09
CA VAL A 189 12.32 -4.52 -12.23
C VAL A 189 13.06 -5.87 -12.20
N LEU A 190 13.48 -6.38 -13.36
CA LEU A 190 14.19 -7.65 -13.42
C LEU A 190 15.57 -7.56 -12.73
N LEU A 191 16.33 -6.49 -12.99
CA LEU A 191 17.61 -6.23 -12.33
C LEU A 191 17.46 -6.17 -10.82
N ALA A 192 16.39 -5.53 -10.34
CA ALA A 192 16.08 -5.49 -8.91
C ALA A 192 15.92 -6.89 -8.32
N GLY A 193 15.15 -7.75 -8.98
CA GLY A 193 14.97 -9.13 -8.54
C GLY A 193 16.29 -9.89 -8.41
N VAL A 194 17.19 -9.70 -9.38
CA VAL A 194 18.54 -10.30 -9.33
C VAL A 194 19.33 -9.76 -8.14
N LEU A 195 19.35 -8.44 -7.91
CA LEU A 195 20.10 -7.84 -6.81
C LEU A 195 19.52 -8.20 -5.44
N GLU A 196 18.19 -8.22 -5.31
CA GLU A 196 17.50 -8.67 -4.10
C GLU A 196 17.82 -10.14 -3.79
N TYR A 197 17.77 -11.00 -4.81
CA TYR A 197 18.13 -12.40 -4.69
C TYR A 197 19.59 -12.58 -4.24
N LEU A 198 20.53 -11.90 -4.89
CA LEU A 198 21.96 -11.97 -4.54
C LEU A 198 22.23 -11.45 -3.12
N LEU A 199 21.55 -10.39 -2.70
CA LEU A 199 21.65 -9.85 -1.33
C LEU A 199 21.26 -10.91 -0.29
N LEU A 200 20.08 -11.51 -0.44
CA LEU A 200 19.58 -12.46 0.55
C LEU A 200 20.26 -13.83 0.45
N ALA A 201 20.59 -14.29 -0.76
CA ALA A 201 21.37 -15.50 -0.95
C ALA A 201 22.77 -15.37 -0.34
N GLY A 202 23.41 -14.20 -0.50
CA GLY A 202 24.71 -13.91 0.12
C GLY A 202 24.64 -13.88 1.66
N ASP A 203 23.56 -13.33 2.25
CA ASP A 203 23.35 -13.35 3.70
C ASP A 203 23.05 -14.76 4.22
N ALA A 204 22.21 -15.52 3.50
CA ALA A 204 21.92 -16.92 3.80
C ALA A 204 23.18 -17.82 3.69
N ALA A 205 24.03 -17.56 2.71
CA ALA A 205 25.30 -18.27 2.55
C ALA A 205 26.26 -18.02 3.71
N ARG A 206 26.38 -16.75 4.14
CA ARG A 206 27.22 -16.36 5.29
C ARG A 206 26.78 -17.00 6.61
N THR A 207 25.50 -17.32 6.72
CA THR A 207 24.92 -18.00 7.90
C THR A 207 24.88 -19.53 7.77
N GLY A 208 25.32 -20.06 6.64
CA GLY A 208 25.33 -21.53 6.40
C GLY A 208 23.94 -22.14 6.12
N ILE A 209 22.90 -21.31 5.97
CA ILE A 209 21.51 -21.79 5.77
C ILE A 209 21.09 -21.77 4.31
N LEU A 210 21.97 -21.43 3.36
CA LEU A 210 21.63 -21.37 1.94
C LEU A 210 21.04 -22.70 1.46
N PRO A 211 19.79 -22.76 0.99
CA PRO A 211 19.18 -23.99 0.51
C PRO A 211 19.88 -24.57 -0.71
N LYS A 212 19.82 -25.89 -0.82
CA LYS A 212 20.32 -26.68 -1.96
C LYS A 212 19.18 -27.44 -2.60
N PHE A 213 19.36 -27.81 -3.87
CA PHE A 213 18.41 -28.71 -4.50
C PHE A 213 18.39 -30.06 -3.78
N ALA A 214 17.21 -30.51 -3.41
CA ALA A 214 16.97 -31.78 -2.74
C ALA A 214 15.94 -32.61 -3.50
N PRO A 215 15.95 -33.95 -3.38
CA PRO A 215 14.92 -34.77 -4.00
C PRO A 215 13.53 -34.36 -3.55
N LEU A 216 12.61 -34.30 -4.50
CA LEU A 216 11.20 -33.99 -4.26
C LEU A 216 10.57 -35.12 -3.42
N LYS A 217 10.43 -34.91 -2.11
CA LYS A 217 9.74 -35.80 -1.20
C LYS A 217 8.67 -35.02 -0.44
N PHE A 218 7.45 -35.54 -0.50
CA PHE A 218 6.31 -35.06 0.31
C PHE A 218 6.28 -35.87 1.62
N ASP A 219 7.25 -35.59 2.51
CA ASP A 219 7.22 -36.11 3.88
C ASP A 219 6.16 -35.40 4.74
N GLU A 220 6.11 -35.76 6.02
CA GLU A 220 5.11 -35.23 6.93
C GLU A 220 5.26 -33.72 7.16
N ASP A 221 6.48 -33.20 7.24
CA ASP A 221 6.76 -31.77 7.44
C ASP A 221 6.34 -30.94 6.21
N VAL A 222 6.65 -31.41 5.00
CA VAL A 222 6.22 -30.77 3.75
C VAL A 222 4.70 -30.83 3.58
N ARG A 223 4.05 -31.96 3.94
CA ARG A 223 2.58 -32.05 3.93
C ARG A 223 1.93 -31.14 4.94
N ALA A 224 2.50 -31.04 6.13
CA ALA A 224 2.02 -30.12 7.17
C ALA A 224 2.10 -28.66 6.70
N PHE A 225 3.20 -28.28 6.06
CA PHE A 225 3.35 -26.97 5.46
C PHE A 225 2.25 -26.68 4.42
N PHE A 226 1.98 -27.59 3.46
CA PHE A 226 0.94 -27.40 2.46
C PHE A 226 -0.47 -27.37 3.07
N ARG A 227 -0.73 -28.16 4.13
CA ARG A 227 -1.99 -28.09 4.88
C ARG A 227 -2.19 -26.72 5.54
N ALA A 228 -1.14 -26.08 6.01
CA ALA A 228 -1.20 -24.74 6.59
C ALA A 228 -1.28 -23.65 5.48
N LEU A 229 -0.55 -23.83 4.37
CA LEU A 229 -0.51 -22.89 3.25
C LEU A 229 -1.89 -22.75 2.55
N GLY A 230 -2.61 -23.86 2.36
CA GLY A 230 -3.90 -23.86 1.68
C GLY A 230 -4.91 -22.88 2.29
N PRO A 231 -5.31 -23.05 3.58
CA PRO A 231 -6.22 -22.12 4.24
C PRO A 231 -5.70 -20.67 4.31
N ALA A 232 -4.39 -20.47 4.53
CA ALA A 232 -3.78 -19.15 4.54
C ALA A 232 -3.88 -18.46 3.18
N THR A 233 -3.69 -19.21 2.09
CA THR A 233 -3.86 -18.71 0.71
C THR A 233 -5.30 -18.33 0.45
N ILE A 234 -6.28 -19.19 0.78
CA ILE A 234 -7.70 -18.89 0.62
C ILE A 234 -8.08 -17.62 1.40
N GLY A 235 -7.58 -17.47 2.63
CA GLY A 235 -7.81 -16.27 3.46
C GLY A 235 -7.28 -14.97 2.82
N SER A 236 -6.17 -15.04 2.09
CA SER A 236 -5.60 -13.87 1.40
C SER A 236 -6.19 -13.60 0.03
N MET A 237 -6.80 -14.61 -0.61
CA MET A 237 -7.32 -14.50 -2.00
C MET A 237 -8.41 -13.44 -2.16
N GLY A 238 -9.27 -13.25 -1.17
CA GLY A 238 -10.37 -12.27 -1.27
C GLY A 238 -9.89 -10.86 -1.58
N THR A 239 -8.85 -10.40 -0.89
CA THR A 239 -8.23 -9.09 -1.13
C THR A 239 -7.54 -9.05 -2.50
N GLN A 240 -6.86 -10.13 -2.90
CA GLN A 240 -6.17 -10.18 -4.19
C GLN A 240 -7.12 -10.21 -5.37
N ILE A 241 -8.25 -10.92 -5.27
CA ILE A 241 -9.31 -10.92 -6.30
C ILE A 241 -9.84 -9.49 -6.52
N ALA A 242 -10.04 -8.72 -5.45
CA ALA A 242 -10.46 -7.33 -5.56
C ALA A 242 -9.41 -6.46 -6.29
N LEU A 243 -8.12 -6.65 -5.99
CA LEU A 243 -7.03 -5.94 -6.66
C LEU A 243 -6.88 -6.35 -8.14
N PHE A 244 -7.11 -7.61 -8.48
CA PHE A 244 -7.18 -8.06 -9.88
C PHE A 244 -8.37 -7.42 -10.60
N ALA A 245 -9.56 -7.43 -10.01
CA ALA A 245 -10.74 -6.78 -10.57
C ALA A 245 -10.49 -5.28 -10.83
N ASP A 246 -9.84 -4.60 -9.89
CA ASP A 246 -9.45 -3.20 -10.04
C ASP A 246 -8.51 -2.97 -11.22
N THR A 247 -7.55 -3.86 -11.42
CA THR A 247 -6.61 -3.79 -12.55
C THR A 247 -7.34 -4.04 -13.87
N ILE A 248 -8.18 -5.09 -13.94
CA ILE A 248 -8.95 -5.44 -15.13
C ILE A 248 -9.86 -4.27 -15.54
N ILE A 249 -10.64 -3.73 -14.60
CA ILE A 249 -11.55 -2.61 -14.88
C ILE A 249 -10.78 -1.37 -15.36
N ALA A 250 -9.63 -1.07 -14.75
CA ALA A 250 -8.82 0.08 -15.13
C ALA A 250 -8.27 -0.01 -16.56
N THR A 251 -8.12 -1.21 -17.13
CA THR A 251 -7.64 -1.39 -18.51
C THR A 251 -8.63 -0.93 -19.58
N PHE A 252 -9.94 -0.89 -19.26
CA PHE A 252 -10.98 -0.38 -20.17
C PHE A 252 -11.00 1.15 -20.28
N LEU A 253 -10.24 1.85 -19.45
CA LEU A 253 -10.18 3.30 -19.46
C LEU A 253 -9.33 3.83 -20.63
N PRO A 254 -9.54 5.09 -21.04
CA PRO A 254 -8.69 5.75 -22.02
C PRO A 254 -7.21 5.73 -21.63
N ALA A 255 -6.33 5.85 -22.62
CA ALA A 255 -4.89 5.93 -22.38
C ALA A 255 -4.54 7.08 -21.44
N GLY A 256 -3.64 6.84 -20.50
CA GLY A 256 -3.24 7.75 -19.43
C GLY A 256 -4.10 7.69 -18.17
N ALA A 257 -5.31 7.14 -18.23
CA ALA A 257 -6.19 7.06 -17.06
C ALA A 257 -5.65 6.09 -15.98
N LEU A 258 -5.09 4.96 -16.39
CA LEU A 258 -4.47 4.00 -15.46
C LEU A 258 -3.23 4.62 -14.79
N SER A 259 -2.45 5.38 -15.54
CA SER A 259 -1.30 6.14 -15.03
C SER A 259 -1.74 7.22 -14.04
N ALA A 260 -2.81 7.96 -14.34
CA ALA A 260 -3.37 8.97 -13.43
C ALA A 260 -3.84 8.33 -12.10
N LEU A 261 -4.51 7.17 -12.16
CA LEU A 261 -4.86 6.38 -10.97
C LEU A 261 -3.62 5.99 -10.17
N TYR A 262 -2.57 5.51 -10.83
CA TYR A 262 -1.34 5.08 -10.16
C TYR A 262 -0.69 6.23 -9.39
N TYR A 263 -0.45 7.38 -10.04
CA TYR A 263 0.22 8.51 -9.39
C TYR A 263 -0.64 9.16 -8.30
N ALA A 264 -1.94 9.26 -8.50
CA ALA A 264 -2.87 9.76 -7.48
C ALA A 264 -2.91 8.84 -6.25
N ASP A 265 -2.99 7.52 -6.46
CA ASP A 265 -2.97 6.52 -5.39
C ASP A 265 -1.67 6.57 -4.57
N ARG A 266 -0.52 6.82 -5.20
CA ARG A 266 0.76 6.97 -4.49
C ARG A 266 0.73 8.07 -3.44
N LEU A 267 0.18 9.24 -3.77
CA LEU A 267 0.03 10.32 -2.80
C LEU A 267 -1.02 9.99 -1.74
N ASN A 268 -2.14 9.40 -2.13
CA ASN A 268 -3.20 9.01 -1.20
C ASN A 268 -2.72 7.96 -0.18
N GLN A 269 -1.83 7.05 -0.58
CA GLN A 269 -1.28 6.03 0.32
C GLN A 269 -0.28 6.54 1.35
N LEU A 270 0.32 7.73 1.18
CA LEU A 270 1.26 8.28 2.15
C LEU A 270 0.63 8.47 3.54
N PRO A 271 -0.47 9.25 3.70
CA PRO A 271 -1.13 9.38 5.00
C PRO A 271 -1.69 8.05 5.52
N ILE A 272 -2.28 7.21 4.66
CA ILE A 272 -2.81 5.90 5.06
C ILE A 272 -1.72 5.02 5.68
N GLY A 273 -0.56 4.98 5.04
CA GLY A 273 0.56 4.16 5.50
C GLY A 273 1.18 4.63 6.81
N VAL A 274 1.29 5.95 7.03
CA VAL A 274 1.87 6.50 8.26
C VAL A 274 0.89 6.38 9.42
N ILE A 275 -0.33 6.89 9.26
CA ILE A 275 -1.32 7.00 10.34
C ILE A 275 -1.90 5.62 10.67
N GLY A 276 -2.30 4.86 9.63
CA GLY A 276 -2.96 3.57 9.82
C GLY A 276 -2.06 2.52 10.48
N ILE A 277 -0.76 2.50 10.16
CA ILE A 277 0.19 1.57 10.80
C ILE A 277 0.41 1.97 12.25
N ALA A 278 0.65 3.25 12.54
CA ALA A 278 0.89 3.73 13.90
C ALA A 278 -0.28 3.35 14.85
N ILE A 279 -1.52 3.53 14.39
CA ILE A 279 -2.70 3.18 15.19
C ILE A 279 -2.87 1.67 15.33
N GLY A 280 -2.75 0.92 14.23
CA GLY A 280 -2.96 -0.53 14.23
C GLY A 280 -2.00 -1.29 15.14
N THR A 281 -0.76 -0.81 15.25
CA THR A 281 0.27 -1.46 16.10
C THR A 281 0.09 -1.21 17.59
N VAL A 282 -0.50 -0.08 17.97
CA VAL A 282 -0.64 0.33 19.38
C VAL A 282 -2.03 0.01 19.93
N LEU A 283 -3.08 0.28 19.16
CA LEU A 283 -4.46 0.20 19.66
C LEU A 283 -4.91 -1.22 19.98
N LEU A 284 -4.67 -2.18 19.09
CA LEU A 284 -5.18 -3.54 19.26
C LEU A 284 -4.63 -4.25 20.51
N PRO A 285 -3.31 -4.25 20.79
CA PRO A 285 -2.77 -4.80 22.04
C PRO A 285 -3.31 -4.09 23.28
N GLU A 286 -3.44 -2.77 23.24
CA GLU A 286 -3.97 -1.98 24.34
C GLU A 286 -5.44 -2.33 24.66
N MET A 287 -6.28 -2.40 23.62
CA MET A 287 -7.68 -2.80 23.78
C MET A 287 -7.81 -4.22 24.31
N SER A 288 -7.03 -5.18 23.77
CA SER A 288 -7.06 -6.58 24.22
C SER A 288 -6.68 -6.69 25.69
N ARG A 289 -5.63 -5.99 26.12
CA ARG A 289 -5.18 -5.96 27.51
C ARG A 289 -6.28 -5.39 28.45
N ARG A 290 -6.92 -4.27 28.08
CA ARG A 290 -7.98 -3.65 28.88
C ARG A 290 -9.22 -4.54 28.96
N LEU A 291 -9.65 -5.14 27.87
CA LEU A 291 -10.80 -6.05 27.85
C LEU A 291 -10.53 -7.31 28.68
N THR A 292 -9.33 -7.86 28.63
CA THR A 292 -8.93 -9.00 29.51
C THR A 292 -8.97 -8.61 31.00
N ALA A 293 -8.67 -7.35 31.32
CA ALA A 293 -8.77 -6.80 32.68
C ALA A 293 -10.20 -6.36 33.06
N ASN A 294 -11.23 -6.61 32.23
CA ASN A 294 -12.60 -6.14 32.38
C ASN A 294 -12.76 -4.59 32.41
N ASP A 295 -11.75 -3.85 31.93
CA ASP A 295 -11.79 -2.39 31.81
C ASP A 295 -12.42 -1.98 30.46
N VAL A 296 -13.73 -2.14 30.35
CA VAL A 296 -14.50 -1.80 29.12
C VAL A 296 -14.46 -0.30 28.86
N THR A 297 -14.54 0.52 29.92
CA THR A 297 -14.50 1.99 29.81
C THR A 297 -13.15 2.48 29.30
N GLY A 298 -12.06 1.92 29.80
CA GLY A 298 -10.72 2.21 29.33
C GLY A 298 -10.48 1.77 27.89
N ALA A 299 -11.03 0.61 27.48
CA ALA A 299 -10.96 0.15 26.09
C ALA A 299 -11.70 1.11 25.14
N SER A 300 -12.91 1.55 25.48
CA SER A 300 -13.67 2.53 24.71
C SER A 300 -12.96 3.88 24.64
N ALA A 301 -12.36 4.34 25.74
CA ALA A 301 -11.57 5.57 25.75
C ALA A 301 -10.31 5.46 24.86
N ALA A 302 -9.62 4.31 24.84
CA ALA A 302 -8.48 4.06 23.97
C ALA A 302 -8.89 4.07 22.48
N GLN A 303 -10.02 3.45 22.16
CA GLN A 303 -10.58 3.45 20.81
C GLN A 303 -10.92 4.86 20.34
N ARG A 304 -11.59 5.65 21.18
CA ARG A 304 -11.92 7.05 20.90
C ARG A 304 -10.67 7.88 20.62
N ARG A 305 -9.64 7.79 21.47
CA ARG A 305 -8.37 8.49 21.24
C ARG A 305 -7.73 8.10 19.91
N ALA A 306 -7.79 6.83 19.54
CA ALA A 306 -7.28 6.36 18.26
C ALA A 306 -8.06 6.94 17.06
N PHE A 307 -9.39 7.07 17.17
CA PHE A 307 -10.19 7.78 16.18
C PHE A 307 -9.83 9.27 16.09
N GLU A 308 -9.75 9.96 17.23
CA GLU A 308 -9.38 11.38 17.27
C GLU A 308 -7.96 11.60 16.70
N PHE A 309 -7.01 10.72 17.01
CA PHE A 309 -5.68 10.74 16.43
C PHE A 309 -5.69 10.50 14.92
N SER A 310 -6.50 9.54 14.44
CA SER A 310 -6.71 9.29 13.02
C SER A 310 -7.19 10.55 12.30
N LEU A 311 -8.20 11.23 12.86
CA LEU A 311 -8.78 12.44 12.29
C LEU A 311 -7.81 13.61 12.35
N LEU A 312 -7.09 13.79 13.47
CA LEU A 312 -6.10 14.85 13.62
C LEU A 312 -5.09 14.87 12.47
N PHE A 313 -4.62 13.71 12.06
CA PHE A 313 -3.61 13.62 11.01
C PHE A 313 -4.19 13.42 9.61
N SER A 314 -5.41 12.89 9.43
CA SER A 314 -5.99 12.69 8.10
C SER A 314 -6.71 13.93 7.55
N VAL A 315 -7.37 14.70 8.41
CA VAL A 315 -8.15 15.90 8.00
C VAL A 315 -7.32 16.91 7.18
N PRO A 316 -6.07 17.26 7.54
CA PRO A 316 -5.30 18.19 6.71
C PRO A 316 -4.99 17.65 5.31
N PHE A 317 -4.75 16.35 5.15
CA PHE A 317 -4.56 15.75 3.83
C PHE A 317 -5.85 15.75 3.02
N VAL A 318 -7.00 15.45 3.65
CA VAL A 318 -8.31 15.53 2.98
C VAL A 318 -8.57 16.95 2.51
N ALA A 319 -8.37 17.96 3.36
CA ALA A 319 -8.55 19.37 3.00
C ALA A 319 -7.64 19.75 1.82
N ALA A 320 -6.36 19.39 1.88
CA ALA A 320 -5.40 19.71 0.83
C ALA A 320 -5.73 19.00 -0.50
N PHE A 321 -6.02 17.70 -0.46
CA PHE A 321 -6.29 16.90 -1.65
C PHE A 321 -7.62 17.26 -2.33
N LEU A 322 -8.60 17.78 -1.56
CA LEU A 322 -9.86 18.29 -2.13
C LEU A 322 -9.73 19.70 -2.69
N THR A 323 -8.88 20.55 -2.09
CA THR A 323 -8.86 21.99 -2.41
C THR A 323 -7.81 22.35 -3.45
N VAL A 324 -6.62 21.75 -3.37
CA VAL A 324 -5.47 22.10 -4.21
C VAL A 324 -4.79 20.88 -4.86
N PRO A 325 -5.57 19.88 -5.35
CA PRO A 325 -5.00 18.64 -5.87
C PRO A 325 -4.10 18.88 -7.08
N ASP A 326 -4.48 19.82 -7.96
CA ASP A 326 -3.71 20.17 -9.17
C ASP A 326 -2.34 20.75 -8.83
N VAL A 327 -2.26 21.65 -7.84
CA VAL A 327 -0.98 22.23 -7.41
C VAL A 327 -0.08 21.14 -6.86
N ILE A 328 -0.65 20.24 -6.05
CA ILE A 328 0.09 19.10 -5.48
C ILE A 328 0.64 18.20 -6.59
N MET A 329 -0.22 17.79 -7.53
CA MET A 329 0.20 16.91 -8.63
C MET A 329 1.21 17.59 -9.57
N ARG A 330 1.03 18.87 -9.88
CA ARG A 330 1.99 19.61 -10.70
C ARG A 330 3.34 19.75 -10.03
N ALA A 331 3.36 20.18 -8.78
CA ALA A 331 4.62 20.35 -8.04
C ALA A 331 5.39 19.02 -7.88
N MET A 332 4.67 17.92 -7.72
CA MET A 332 5.31 16.61 -7.51
C MET A 332 5.72 15.92 -8.80
N PHE A 333 4.90 15.99 -9.86
CA PHE A 333 5.06 15.13 -11.03
C PHE A 333 5.15 15.87 -12.37
N ALA A 334 4.68 17.12 -12.54
CA ALA A 334 4.61 17.80 -13.83
C ALA A 334 6.01 18.24 -14.31
N ARG A 335 6.78 17.25 -14.79
CA ARG A 335 8.11 17.44 -15.37
C ARG A 335 8.39 16.40 -16.45
N GLY A 336 9.25 16.75 -17.42
CA GLY A 336 9.60 15.84 -18.51
C GLY A 336 8.38 15.45 -19.35
N ALA A 337 8.13 14.14 -19.46
CA ALA A 337 7.01 13.60 -20.24
C ALA A 337 5.64 13.72 -19.54
N PHE A 338 5.60 14.01 -18.23
CA PHE A 338 4.34 14.18 -17.50
C PHE A 338 3.86 15.64 -17.63
N SER A 339 2.84 15.85 -18.43
CA SER A 339 2.33 17.17 -18.77
C SER A 339 1.49 17.79 -17.64
N LYS A 340 1.20 19.09 -17.75
CA LYS A 340 0.25 19.77 -16.85
C LYS A 340 -1.17 19.23 -16.99
N ALA A 341 -1.56 18.75 -18.17
CA ALA A 341 -2.86 18.10 -18.39
C ALA A 341 -2.94 16.76 -17.66
N ASP A 342 -1.85 15.96 -17.68
CA ASP A 342 -1.76 14.72 -16.92
C ASP A 342 -1.84 14.98 -15.41
N ALA A 343 -1.18 16.05 -14.94
CA ALA A 343 -1.25 16.47 -13.55
C ALA A 343 -2.66 16.88 -13.13
N ALA A 344 -3.41 17.58 -14.00
CA ALA A 344 -4.80 17.92 -13.73
C ALA A 344 -5.70 16.66 -13.66
N ALA A 345 -5.55 15.72 -14.59
CA ALA A 345 -6.27 14.44 -14.58
C ALA A 345 -5.98 13.62 -13.33
N ALA A 346 -4.72 13.53 -12.94
CA ALA A 346 -4.29 12.84 -11.71
C ALA A 346 -4.73 13.63 -10.46
N GLY A 347 -4.78 14.95 -10.49
CA GLY A 347 -5.30 15.81 -9.43
C GLY A 347 -6.78 15.57 -9.17
N ALA A 348 -7.61 15.56 -10.21
CA ALA A 348 -9.02 15.24 -10.08
C ALA A 348 -9.24 13.81 -9.50
N THR A 349 -8.38 12.86 -9.89
CA THR A 349 -8.39 11.50 -9.35
C THR A 349 -7.98 11.47 -7.86
N LEU A 350 -6.97 12.27 -7.48
CA LEU A 350 -6.53 12.42 -6.08
C LEU A 350 -7.65 13.01 -5.20
N ALA A 351 -8.36 14.02 -5.70
CA ALA A 351 -9.51 14.60 -5.00
C ALA A 351 -10.61 13.56 -4.76
N ALA A 352 -10.88 12.71 -5.74
CA ALA A 352 -11.83 11.60 -5.58
C ALA A 352 -11.38 10.57 -4.53
N TYR A 353 -10.10 10.18 -4.51
CA TYR A 353 -9.53 9.33 -3.47
C TYR A 353 -9.58 9.97 -2.08
N ALA A 354 -9.39 11.28 -1.98
CA ALA A 354 -9.39 12.01 -0.71
C ALA A 354 -10.70 11.85 0.08
N ILE A 355 -11.83 11.69 -0.62
CA ILE A 355 -13.14 11.40 0.00
C ILE A 355 -13.08 10.10 0.81
N GLY A 356 -12.29 9.11 0.36
CA GLY A 356 -12.10 7.83 1.03
C GLY A 356 -11.00 7.81 2.10
N LEU A 357 -10.21 8.87 2.24
CA LEU A 357 -9.04 8.86 3.12
C LEU A 357 -9.41 8.68 4.60
N VAL A 358 -10.47 9.37 5.05
CA VAL A 358 -10.96 9.23 6.44
C VAL A 358 -11.32 7.77 6.75
N PRO A 359 -12.20 7.08 6.00
CA PRO A 359 -12.52 5.69 6.30
C PRO A 359 -11.34 4.75 6.18
N PHE A 360 -10.41 4.95 5.23
CA PHE A 360 -9.20 4.13 5.12
C PHE A 360 -8.29 4.21 6.35
N VAL A 361 -8.21 5.37 6.98
CA VAL A 361 -7.37 5.55 8.18
C VAL A 361 -8.10 5.07 9.43
N THR A 362 -9.40 5.40 9.57
CA THR A 362 -10.17 5.12 10.79
C THR A 362 -10.65 3.68 10.90
N ILE A 363 -10.76 2.94 9.79
CA ILE A 363 -11.23 1.55 9.81
C ILE A 363 -10.42 0.65 10.75
N ARG A 364 -9.11 0.89 10.88
CA ARG A 364 -8.24 0.12 11.78
C ARG A 364 -8.64 0.28 13.24
N SER A 365 -9.05 1.49 13.64
CA SER A 365 -9.59 1.76 14.97
C SER A 365 -10.97 1.11 15.16
N ALA A 366 -11.80 1.13 14.12
CA ALA A 366 -13.14 0.55 14.18
C ALA A 366 -13.13 -0.98 14.34
N VAL A 367 -12.29 -1.69 13.57
CA VAL A 367 -12.21 -3.16 13.63
C VAL A 367 -11.50 -3.67 14.88
N ALA A 368 -10.66 -2.87 15.52
CA ALA A 368 -9.90 -3.28 16.70
C ALA A 368 -10.80 -3.78 17.84
N THR A 369 -12.00 -3.21 18.00
CA THR A 369 -12.96 -3.64 19.03
C THR A 369 -13.49 -5.06 18.80
N PHE A 370 -13.62 -5.49 17.54
CA PHE A 370 -14.04 -6.85 17.18
C PHE A 370 -12.89 -7.83 17.35
N TYR A 371 -11.70 -7.49 16.83
CA TYR A 371 -10.52 -8.36 16.92
C TYR A 371 -10.08 -8.59 18.37
N ALA A 372 -10.16 -7.56 19.21
CA ALA A 372 -9.88 -7.69 20.64
C ALA A 372 -10.87 -8.63 21.37
N ARG A 373 -12.05 -8.87 20.78
CA ARG A 373 -13.06 -9.84 21.25
C ARG A 373 -13.07 -11.14 20.45
N GLN A 374 -12.06 -11.36 19.59
CA GLN A 374 -11.91 -12.54 18.73
C GLN A 374 -13.01 -12.69 17.66
N ASP A 375 -13.80 -11.65 17.41
CA ASP A 375 -14.75 -11.62 16.29
C ASP A 375 -14.04 -11.11 15.03
N THR A 376 -13.65 -12.01 14.16
CA THR A 376 -13.10 -11.70 12.84
C THR A 376 -14.17 -11.73 11.73
N ALA A 377 -15.31 -12.37 12.00
CA ALA A 377 -16.34 -12.60 11.00
C ALA A 377 -17.12 -11.33 10.66
N THR A 378 -17.45 -10.51 11.66
CA THR A 378 -18.21 -9.25 11.46
C THR A 378 -17.43 -8.24 10.62
N PRO A 379 -16.15 -7.90 10.93
CA PRO A 379 -15.35 -7.04 10.05
C PRO A 379 -15.15 -7.60 8.65
N MET A 380 -14.99 -8.93 8.51
CA MET A 380 -14.84 -9.58 7.21
C MET A 380 -16.10 -9.40 6.34
N LYS A 381 -17.31 -9.60 6.91
CA LYS A 381 -18.56 -9.39 6.17
C LYS A 381 -18.72 -7.94 5.72
N ALA A 382 -18.41 -6.97 6.59
CA ALA A 382 -18.43 -5.56 6.25
C ALA A 382 -17.45 -5.22 5.13
N ALA A 383 -16.23 -5.75 5.20
CA ALA A 383 -15.20 -5.55 4.18
C ALA A 383 -15.62 -6.15 2.82
N LEU A 384 -16.14 -7.37 2.80
CA LEU A 384 -16.66 -8.01 1.57
C LEU A 384 -17.81 -7.21 0.95
N THR A 385 -18.72 -6.68 1.77
CA THR A 385 -19.80 -5.80 1.29
C THR A 385 -19.23 -4.52 0.70
N GLY A 386 -18.26 -3.88 1.37
CA GLY A 386 -17.57 -2.69 0.85
C GLY A 386 -16.87 -2.96 -0.49
N ILE A 387 -16.21 -4.12 -0.64
CA ILE A 387 -15.58 -4.55 -1.90
C ILE A 387 -16.62 -4.76 -2.99
N ALA A 388 -17.73 -5.43 -2.69
CA ALA A 388 -18.79 -5.67 -3.67
C ALA A 388 -19.40 -4.34 -4.18
N VAL A 389 -19.67 -3.39 -3.28
CA VAL A 389 -20.15 -2.05 -3.64
C VAL A 389 -19.11 -1.30 -4.47
N ASN A 390 -17.81 -1.35 -4.07
CA ASN A 390 -16.71 -0.74 -4.82
C ASN A 390 -16.67 -1.26 -6.26
N VAL A 391 -16.66 -2.58 -6.47
CA VAL A 391 -16.60 -3.19 -7.80
C VAL A 391 -17.83 -2.83 -8.64
N ALA A 392 -19.03 -2.91 -8.06
CA ALA A 392 -20.27 -2.54 -8.74
C ALA A 392 -20.27 -1.07 -9.20
N LEU A 393 -19.84 -0.16 -8.31
CA LEU A 393 -19.73 1.26 -8.65
C LEU A 393 -18.64 1.55 -9.67
N LYS A 394 -17.50 0.83 -9.67
CA LYS A 394 -16.48 0.98 -10.71
C LYS A 394 -17.05 0.68 -12.08
N VAL A 395 -17.76 -0.42 -12.22
CA VAL A 395 -18.40 -0.79 -13.49
C VAL A 395 -19.44 0.26 -13.90
N ALA A 396 -20.24 0.76 -12.96
CA ALA A 396 -21.27 1.75 -13.26
C ALA A 396 -20.70 3.13 -13.63
N LEU A 397 -19.59 3.55 -13.00
CA LEU A 397 -19.04 4.90 -13.15
C LEU A 397 -17.91 5.00 -14.19
N MET A 398 -17.29 3.87 -14.60
CA MET A 398 -16.15 3.90 -15.52
C MET A 398 -16.44 4.58 -16.85
N GLY A 399 -17.67 4.42 -17.39
CA GLY A 399 -18.05 5.02 -18.66
C GLY A 399 -18.26 6.53 -18.58
N ALA A 400 -18.80 7.06 -17.47
CA ALA A 400 -19.13 8.47 -17.31
C ALA A 400 -17.99 9.30 -16.71
N LEU A 401 -17.22 8.73 -15.79
CA LEU A 401 -16.23 9.44 -14.99
C LEU A 401 -14.80 8.90 -15.15
N ALA A 402 -14.61 7.88 -15.97
CA ALA A 402 -13.31 7.24 -16.23
C ALA A 402 -12.55 6.97 -14.90
N GLN A 403 -11.28 7.40 -14.78
CA GLN A 403 -10.43 7.17 -13.61
C GLN A 403 -10.99 7.83 -12.32
N ILE A 404 -11.68 8.95 -12.44
CA ILE A 404 -12.32 9.63 -11.30
C ILE A 404 -13.42 8.74 -10.73
N GLY A 405 -14.20 8.07 -11.60
CA GLY A 405 -15.24 7.12 -11.21
C GLY A 405 -14.69 5.93 -10.43
N LEU A 406 -13.53 5.40 -10.84
CA LEU A 406 -12.86 4.30 -10.12
C LEU A 406 -12.37 4.74 -8.74
N ALA A 407 -11.80 5.93 -8.63
CA ALA A 407 -11.35 6.49 -7.36
C ALA A 407 -12.53 6.77 -6.41
N LEU A 408 -13.63 7.35 -6.92
CA LEU A 408 -14.86 7.55 -6.15
C LEU A 408 -15.49 6.24 -5.68
N ALA A 409 -15.56 5.23 -6.54
CA ALA A 409 -16.07 3.91 -6.17
C ALA A 409 -15.24 3.30 -5.02
N THR A 410 -13.93 3.45 -5.06
CA THR A 410 -13.03 3.03 -3.99
C THR A 410 -13.30 3.80 -2.69
N ALA A 411 -13.51 5.10 -2.76
CA ALA A 411 -13.87 5.93 -1.61
C ALA A 411 -15.23 5.52 -1.02
N VAL A 412 -16.26 5.32 -1.84
CA VAL A 412 -17.59 4.88 -1.39
C VAL A 412 -17.53 3.48 -0.76
N GLY A 413 -16.81 2.54 -1.36
CA GLY A 413 -16.62 1.20 -0.80
C GLY A 413 -15.96 1.24 0.58
N ALA A 414 -14.98 2.12 0.78
CA ALA A 414 -14.34 2.34 2.09
C ALA A 414 -15.31 2.92 3.12
N TRP A 415 -16.17 3.88 2.73
CA TRP A 415 -17.22 4.40 3.60
C TRP A 415 -18.26 3.35 3.97
N VAL A 416 -18.71 2.53 3.01
CA VAL A 416 -19.64 1.44 3.29
C VAL A 416 -19.05 0.46 4.29
N ASN A 417 -17.80 0.05 4.11
CA ASN A 417 -17.10 -0.81 5.06
C ASN A 417 -17.04 -0.18 6.47
N LEU A 418 -16.58 1.06 6.59
CA LEU A 418 -16.49 1.74 7.87
C LEU A 418 -17.86 1.88 8.55
N LEU A 419 -18.87 2.35 7.82
CA LEU A 419 -20.21 2.56 8.37
C LEU A 419 -20.85 1.26 8.83
N LEU A 420 -20.67 0.15 8.11
CA LEU A 420 -21.14 -1.17 8.53
C LEU A 420 -20.43 -1.65 9.80
N VAL A 421 -19.11 -1.49 9.88
CA VAL A 421 -18.35 -1.86 11.09
C VAL A 421 -18.82 -1.04 12.29
N LEU A 422 -18.99 0.28 12.12
CA LEU A 422 -19.50 1.16 13.19
C LEU A 422 -20.95 0.80 13.59
N PHE A 423 -21.81 0.54 12.62
CA PHE A 423 -23.18 0.10 12.88
C PHE A 423 -23.22 -1.18 13.71
N PHE A 424 -22.44 -2.20 13.34
CA PHE A 424 -22.37 -3.44 14.12
C PHE A 424 -21.73 -3.23 15.49
N ALA A 425 -20.75 -2.35 15.62
CA ALA A 425 -20.13 -2.03 16.91
C ALA A 425 -21.13 -1.35 17.87
N VAL A 426 -21.93 -0.42 17.36
CA VAL A 426 -22.99 0.24 18.15
C VAL A 426 -24.07 -0.76 18.52
N ARG A 427 -24.55 -1.57 17.58
CA ARG A 427 -25.58 -2.60 17.81
C ARG A 427 -25.16 -3.64 18.84
N ALA A 428 -23.87 -3.98 18.88
CA ALA A 428 -23.31 -4.93 19.84
C ALA A 428 -22.97 -4.29 21.21
N GLY A 429 -23.19 -2.98 21.38
CA GLY A 429 -22.84 -2.27 22.62
C GLY A 429 -21.34 -2.10 22.83
N TYR A 430 -20.53 -2.25 21.75
CA TYR A 430 -19.06 -2.12 21.82
C TYR A 430 -18.61 -0.67 21.65
N LEU A 431 -19.48 0.18 21.13
CA LEU A 431 -19.22 1.57 20.82
C LEU A 431 -20.46 2.42 21.12
N GLU A 432 -20.24 3.53 21.79
CA GLU A 432 -21.29 4.53 22.05
C GLU A 432 -20.85 5.88 21.52
N PHE A 433 -21.73 6.54 20.77
CA PHE A 433 -21.53 7.91 20.30
C PHE A 433 -22.11 8.89 21.34
N ASP A 434 -21.30 9.24 22.33
CA ASP A 434 -21.67 10.27 23.31
C ASP A 434 -21.61 11.68 22.70
N ARG A 435 -22.21 12.66 23.43
CA ARG A 435 -22.20 14.07 22.98
C ARG A 435 -20.78 14.63 22.82
N ALA A 436 -19.85 14.19 23.62
CA ALA A 436 -18.49 14.66 23.57
C ALA A 436 -17.76 14.11 22.31
N TRP A 437 -18.07 12.90 21.89
CA TRP A 437 -17.52 12.34 20.66
C TRP A 437 -18.08 13.03 19.42
N ILE A 438 -19.41 13.22 19.37
CA ILE A 438 -20.07 13.99 18.29
C ILE A 438 -19.50 15.39 18.19
N ALA A 439 -19.26 16.06 19.33
CA ALA A 439 -18.63 17.37 19.36
C ALA A 439 -17.18 17.34 18.82
N SER A 440 -16.39 16.29 19.14
CA SER A 440 -15.05 16.12 18.57
C SER A 440 -15.11 15.96 17.04
N LEU A 441 -16.01 15.14 16.52
CA LEU A 441 -16.19 14.96 15.08
C LEU A 441 -16.58 16.27 14.38
N ALA A 442 -17.51 17.02 14.96
CA ALA A 442 -17.93 18.33 14.46
C ALA A 442 -16.77 19.34 14.44
N LYS A 443 -15.92 19.35 15.48
CA LYS A 443 -14.72 20.20 15.53
C LYS A 443 -13.70 19.84 14.45
N PHE A 444 -13.44 18.54 14.20
CA PHE A 444 -12.57 18.12 13.11
C PHE A 444 -13.14 18.47 11.74
N ALA A 445 -14.45 18.31 11.54
CA ALA A 445 -15.11 18.73 10.31
C ALA A 445 -14.99 20.25 10.08
N ALA A 446 -15.25 21.05 11.13
CA ALA A 446 -15.08 22.51 11.07
C ALA A 446 -13.61 22.90 10.80
N ALA A 447 -12.65 22.26 11.48
CA ALA A 447 -11.22 22.48 11.22
C ALA A 447 -10.84 22.16 9.78
N GLY A 448 -11.38 21.07 9.21
CA GLY A 448 -11.16 20.68 7.81
C GLY A 448 -11.71 21.71 6.82
N VAL A 449 -12.94 22.18 7.02
CA VAL A 449 -13.57 23.21 6.16
C VAL A 449 -12.82 24.53 6.24
N LEU A 450 -12.47 24.98 7.44
CA LEU A 450 -11.71 26.22 7.62
C LEU A 450 -10.30 26.13 7.05
N LEU A 451 -9.65 24.98 7.19
CA LEU A 451 -8.35 24.72 6.56
C LEU A 451 -8.46 24.71 5.03
N ALA A 452 -9.50 24.08 4.48
CA ALA A 452 -9.74 24.09 3.03
C ALA A 452 -9.91 25.51 2.51
N ALA A 453 -10.69 26.36 3.20
CA ALA A 453 -10.83 27.78 2.85
C ALA A 453 -9.49 28.54 2.93
N ALA A 454 -8.67 28.27 3.97
CA ALA A 454 -7.35 28.88 4.10
C ALA A 454 -6.40 28.44 2.97
N LEU A 455 -6.38 27.15 2.63
CA LEU A 455 -5.58 26.62 1.53
C LEU A 455 -6.01 27.19 0.17
N TRP A 456 -7.31 27.28 -0.06
CA TRP A 456 -7.85 27.90 -1.27
C TRP A 456 -7.42 29.36 -1.40
N ALA A 457 -7.60 30.15 -0.33
CA ALA A 457 -7.17 31.54 -0.30
C ALA A 457 -5.65 31.66 -0.54
N THR A 458 -4.85 30.89 0.19
CA THR A 458 -3.40 30.88 0.03
C THR A 458 -2.99 30.53 -1.40
N SER A 459 -3.64 29.52 -2.02
CA SER A 459 -3.39 29.13 -3.41
C SER A 459 -3.73 30.24 -4.40
N HIS A 460 -4.86 30.94 -4.16
CA HIS A 460 -5.26 32.06 -4.99
C HIS A 460 -4.24 33.20 -4.95
N PHE A 461 -3.82 33.63 -3.76
CA PHE A 461 -2.79 34.66 -3.60
C PHE A 461 -1.42 34.22 -4.11
N ALA A 462 -1.02 32.97 -3.89
CA ALA A 462 0.22 32.43 -4.41
C ALA A 462 0.26 32.45 -5.95
N ASN A 463 -0.86 32.10 -6.59
CA ASN A 463 -0.97 32.16 -8.04
C ASN A 463 -0.82 33.58 -8.61
N LEU A 464 -1.29 34.60 -7.89
CA LEU A 464 -1.11 36.00 -8.27
C LEU A 464 0.34 36.47 -8.03
N TYR A 465 0.89 36.16 -6.87
CA TYR A 465 2.24 36.61 -6.47
C TYR A 465 3.34 35.94 -7.29
N PHE A 466 3.24 34.62 -7.50
CA PHE A 466 4.21 33.84 -8.26
C PHE A 466 3.90 33.77 -9.76
N ALA A 467 2.94 34.55 -10.27
CA ALA A 467 2.56 34.56 -11.69
C ALA A 467 3.75 34.81 -12.64
N ARG A 468 4.73 35.60 -12.19
CA ARG A 468 5.93 35.95 -12.97
C ARG A 468 7.08 34.93 -12.86
N MET A 469 6.99 33.95 -11.94
CA MET A 469 8.02 32.93 -11.81
C MET A 469 7.88 31.91 -12.95
N GLN A 470 8.95 31.74 -13.72
CA GLN A 470 8.99 30.77 -14.81
C GLN A 470 9.44 29.39 -14.34
N THR A 471 10.26 29.32 -13.31
CA THR A 471 10.87 28.09 -12.80
C THR A 471 10.46 27.87 -11.33
N PHE A 472 10.20 26.63 -10.94
CA PHE A 472 9.82 26.22 -9.56
C PHE A 472 8.56 26.90 -8.99
N ARG A 473 7.69 27.42 -9.83
CA ARG A 473 6.44 28.08 -9.39
C ARG A 473 5.55 27.14 -8.57
N ASP A 474 5.28 25.95 -9.11
CA ASP A 474 4.37 24.99 -8.49
C ASP A 474 4.96 24.43 -7.20
N GLU A 475 6.28 24.16 -7.17
CA GLU A 475 6.99 23.70 -5.97
C GLU A 475 7.01 24.77 -4.87
N THR A 476 7.29 26.02 -5.21
CA THR A 476 7.26 27.14 -4.25
C THR A 476 5.86 27.38 -3.72
N THR A 477 4.85 27.30 -4.58
CA THR A 477 3.44 27.37 -4.18
C THR A 477 3.09 26.24 -3.20
N LEU A 478 3.52 25.01 -3.49
CA LEU A 478 3.28 23.86 -2.62
C LEU A 478 3.95 24.03 -1.24
N LEU A 479 5.19 24.51 -1.21
CA LEU A 479 5.89 24.79 0.06
C LEU A 479 5.16 25.85 0.88
N LEU A 480 4.69 26.92 0.26
CA LEU A 480 3.88 27.94 0.92
C LEU A 480 2.56 27.35 1.47
N LEU A 481 1.87 26.51 0.68
CA LEU A 481 0.64 25.84 1.11
C LEU A 481 0.87 24.90 2.28
N ILE A 482 1.99 24.16 2.28
CA ILE A 482 2.36 23.29 3.41
C ILE A 482 2.60 24.14 4.68
N ALA A 483 3.38 25.19 4.58
CA ALA A 483 3.70 26.06 5.73
C ALA A 483 2.45 26.78 6.27
N ALA A 484 1.68 27.43 5.39
CA ALA A 484 0.46 28.12 5.75
C ALA A 484 -0.61 27.16 6.27
N GLY A 485 -0.77 26.00 5.63
CA GLY A 485 -1.71 24.97 6.05
C GLY A 485 -1.37 24.37 7.40
N ALA A 486 -0.10 24.05 7.65
CA ALA A 486 0.36 23.54 8.95
C ALA A 486 0.14 24.56 10.07
N PHE A 487 0.46 25.83 9.81
CA PHE A 487 0.23 26.92 10.76
C PHE A 487 -1.27 27.10 11.03
N ALA A 488 -2.09 27.25 9.99
CA ALA A 488 -3.53 27.44 10.12
C ALA A 488 -4.19 26.26 10.86
N TYR A 489 -3.84 25.02 10.49
CA TYR A 489 -4.37 23.83 11.14
C TYR A 489 -3.96 23.74 12.61
N GLY A 490 -2.70 24.02 12.93
CA GLY A 490 -2.21 24.07 14.30
C GLY A 490 -3.00 25.08 15.16
N VAL A 491 -3.23 26.29 14.63
CA VAL A 491 -4.05 27.30 15.30
C VAL A 491 -5.50 26.82 15.46
N LEU A 492 -6.11 26.27 14.42
CA LEU A 492 -7.50 25.76 14.49
C LEU A 492 -7.66 24.66 15.55
N ILE A 493 -6.71 23.72 15.62
CA ILE A 493 -6.74 22.65 16.63
C ILE A 493 -6.59 23.27 18.04
N LEU A 494 -5.70 24.22 18.23
CA LEU A 494 -5.53 24.89 19.53
C LEU A 494 -6.77 25.66 19.95
N VAL A 495 -7.46 26.32 19.01
CA VAL A 495 -8.68 27.11 19.29
C VAL A 495 -9.88 26.21 19.59
N LEU A 496 -10.09 25.16 18.76
CA LEU A 496 -11.28 24.30 18.85
C LEU A 496 -11.20 23.26 19.97
N PHE A 497 -10.01 22.74 20.26
CA PHE A 497 -9.81 21.67 21.26
C PHE A 497 -9.13 22.15 22.54
N GLY A 498 -8.34 23.22 22.47
CA GLY A 498 -7.58 23.74 23.61
C GLY A 498 -6.29 22.94 23.88
N ARG A 499 -5.39 23.59 24.65
CA ARG A 499 -4.08 22.95 24.99
C ARG A 499 -4.23 21.68 25.82
N GLY A 500 -5.24 21.63 26.71
CA GLY A 500 -5.45 20.46 27.59
C GLY A 500 -5.74 19.17 26.82
N TRP A 501 -6.50 19.25 25.72
CA TRP A 501 -6.82 18.08 24.90
C TRP A 501 -5.57 17.48 24.22
N LEU A 502 -4.66 18.32 23.70
CA LEU A 502 -3.39 17.84 23.13
C LEU A 502 -2.55 17.08 24.16
N PHE A 503 -2.50 17.56 25.40
CA PHE A 503 -1.80 16.86 26.48
C PHE A 503 -2.46 15.52 26.83
N THR A 504 -3.78 15.39 26.73
CA THR A 504 -4.48 14.12 26.99
C THR A 504 -4.25 13.07 25.89
N LEU A 505 -4.01 13.50 24.64
CA LEU A 505 -3.67 12.59 23.54
C LEU A 505 -2.27 11.98 23.70
N VAL A 506 -1.31 12.77 24.22
CA VAL A 506 0.10 12.37 24.32
C VAL A 506 0.40 11.70 25.67
N ARG A 507 -0.31 12.05 26.73
CA ARG A 507 -0.04 11.56 28.08
C ARG A 507 -1.04 10.46 28.45
N ASP A 508 -0.59 9.21 28.43
CA ASP A 508 -1.28 8.13 29.13
C ASP A 508 -1.36 8.50 30.63
N ARG A 509 -2.51 8.96 31.08
CA ARG A 509 -2.81 8.94 32.50
C ARG A 509 -3.15 7.50 32.83
N THR A 510 -2.13 6.68 33.11
CA THR A 510 -2.36 5.54 33.99
C THR A 510 -2.94 6.09 35.27
N PRO A 511 -4.12 5.63 35.73
CA PRO A 511 -4.54 5.91 37.09
C PRO A 511 -3.44 5.42 38.00
N LYS A 512 -2.87 6.30 38.81
CA LYS A 512 -2.04 5.85 39.93
C LYS A 512 -2.96 4.97 40.78
N SER A 513 -2.66 3.68 40.83
CA SER A 513 -3.18 2.71 41.80
C SER A 513 -2.97 3.20 43.22
#